data_66ec2ebea3a7796a1bae09bb7cdc4d9a
#
_entry.id   66ec2ebea3a7796a1bae09bb7cdc4d9a
#
_cell.length_a   1.000
_cell.length_b   1.000
_cell.length_c   1.000
_cell.angle_alpha   90.00
_cell.angle_beta   90.00
_cell.angle_gamma   90.00
#
_symmetry.space_group_name_H-M   'P 1'
#
loop_
_entity.id
_entity.type
_entity.pdbx_description
1 polymer ?
#
loop_
_entity_poly.entity_id
_entity_poly.type
_entity_poly.pdbx_seq_one_letter_code
_entity_poly.pdbx_strand_id
1 'polypeptide(L)'
;KSIKSLILLLLFFSLTGCGQNIFSSFVDNEDKDLTNKIENASTVNDFNALISDADAIINDPNTTNEEKIEANYIKAEAILGKYETTPLDIMTKIATSSDGQQNPINIISTSAPKDALLEAASALAAAESLGGTLNSDQNLMKGIINTMVVINTLNSTFNINENGDVENNITDYSQALDDIIYPEPSNTSKTILTYSTSALEGFQNSGALTAEQVDEVQNIKTKINNIDTLFQNKNSKTESEIETELKNIFKGF
;
A
#
# COMPACT_ATOMS: atom_id res chain seq x y z
N LYS A 1 8.95 19.43 4.31
CA LYS A 1 9.40 18.03 4.19
C LYS A 1 8.19 17.25 3.75
N SER A 2 8.20 16.75 2.55
CA SER A 2 7.03 16.43 1.75
C SER A 2 6.86 14.92 1.64
N ILE A 3 5.74 14.49 1.07
CA ILE A 3 5.51 13.13 0.51
C ILE A 3 6.72 12.63 -0.32
N LYS A 4 7.50 13.55 -0.93
CA LYS A 4 8.82 13.25 -1.51
C LYS A 4 9.77 12.59 -0.51
N SER A 5 9.70 12.94 0.78
CA SER A 5 10.51 12.32 1.84
C SER A 5 10.03 10.92 2.17
N LEU A 6 8.70 10.65 2.15
CA LEU A 6 8.15 9.31 2.33
C LEU A 6 8.54 8.40 1.16
N ILE A 7 8.48 8.93 -0.04
CA ILE A 7 8.85 8.20 -1.26
C ILE A 7 10.36 7.95 -1.30
N LEU A 8 11.16 8.96 -0.94
CA LEU A 8 12.61 8.81 -0.77
C LEU A 8 12.94 7.78 0.32
N LEU A 9 12.11 7.71 1.35
CA LEU A 9 12.15 6.74 2.43
C LEU A 9 11.92 5.32 1.90
N LEU A 10 10.87 5.11 1.12
CA LEU A 10 10.60 3.85 0.44
C LEU A 10 11.76 3.42 -0.47
N LEU A 11 12.47 4.40 -1.08
CA LEU A 11 13.61 4.19 -1.96
C LEU A 11 14.87 3.70 -1.23
N PHE A 12 15.14 4.18 -0.03
CA PHE A 12 16.33 3.77 0.73
C PHE A 12 16.28 2.31 1.22
N PHE A 13 15.08 1.74 1.40
CA PHE A 13 14.92 0.37 1.91
C PHE A 13 15.36 -0.72 0.97
N SER A 14 15.19 -0.52 -0.31
CA SER A 14 15.49 -1.51 -1.32
C SER A 14 16.99 -1.61 -1.62
N LEU A 15 17.82 -0.69 -1.13
CA LEU A 15 19.28 -0.74 -1.36
C LEU A 15 20.02 -1.68 -0.41
N THR A 16 19.42 -2.10 0.70
CA THR A 16 20.05 -3.00 1.68
C THR A 16 19.74 -4.48 1.44
N GLY A 17 18.77 -4.79 0.58
CA GLY A 17 18.35 -6.15 0.21
C GLY A 17 18.94 -6.61 -1.12
N CYS A 18 20.26 -6.56 -1.29
CA CYS A 18 20.90 -7.06 -2.50
C CYS A 18 20.66 -8.56 -2.71
N GLY A 19 19.81 -8.91 -3.66
CA GLY A 19 19.97 -10.13 -4.44
C GLY A 19 19.41 -11.43 -3.87
N GLN A 20 18.63 -11.40 -2.81
CA GLN A 20 17.79 -12.53 -2.43
C GLN A 20 16.33 -12.17 -2.68
N ASN A 21 15.60 -13.10 -3.30
CA ASN A 21 14.15 -13.05 -3.36
C ASN A 21 13.64 -12.83 -1.94
N ILE A 22 12.90 -11.74 -1.72
CA ILE A 22 12.37 -11.30 -0.42
C ILE A 22 11.60 -12.44 0.28
N PHE A 23 11.24 -13.47 -0.47
CA PHE A 23 10.33 -14.53 -0.08
C PHE A 23 11.00 -15.92 0.06
N SER A 24 12.32 -16.03 -0.15
CA SER A 24 13.04 -17.30 0.00
C SER A 24 13.06 -17.85 1.44
N SER A 25 12.64 -17.05 2.41
CA SER A 25 12.57 -17.45 3.82
C SER A 25 11.33 -18.28 4.19
N PHE A 26 10.41 -18.51 3.22
CA PHE A 26 9.13 -19.18 3.50
C PHE A 26 9.17 -20.69 3.37
N VAL A 27 10.26 -21.26 2.87
CA VAL A 27 10.29 -22.67 2.50
C VAL A 27 10.75 -23.51 3.67
N ASP A 28 9.87 -23.87 4.57
CA ASP A 28 9.94 -25.13 5.33
C ASP A 28 8.96 -26.15 4.73
N ASN A 29 9.48 -26.82 3.75
CA ASN A 29 9.43 -28.26 3.48
C ASN A 29 8.21 -28.98 2.91
N GLU A 30 7.03 -28.50 2.58
CA GLU A 30 6.10 -29.40 1.88
C GLU A 30 5.33 -28.84 0.67
N ASP A 31 5.12 -27.53 0.54
CA ASP A 31 4.48 -26.97 -0.66
C ASP A 31 5.43 -26.17 -1.56
N LYS A 32 6.41 -26.86 -2.12
CA LYS A 32 7.40 -26.29 -3.06
C LYS A 32 6.80 -25.75 -4.37
N ASP A 33 5.49 -25.94 -4.62
CA ASP A 33 4.94 -25.66 -5.94
C ASP A 33 4.66 -24.17 -6.14
N LEU A 34 3.96 -23.48 -5.23
CA LEU A 34 3.66 -22.04 -5.37
C LEU A 34 4.89 -21.17 -5.18
N THR A 35 5.73 -21.47 -4.20
CA THR A 35 6.98 -20.71 -3.96
C THR A 35 7.93 -20.81 -5.15
N ASN A 36 8.13 -22.01 -5.70
CA ASN A 36 8.93 -22.18 -6.90
C ASN A 36 8.33 -21.47 -8.13
N LYS A 37 7.01 -21.46 -8.24
CA LYS A 37 6.30 -20.75 -9.32
C LYS A 37 6.48 -19.24 -9.23
N ILE A 38 6.35 -18.65 -8.03
CA ILE A 38 6.51 -17.18 -7.87
C ILE A 38 7.95 -16.75 -8.15
N GLU A 39 8.94 -17.52 -7.73
CA GLU A 39 10.35 -17.24 -8.01
C GLU A 39 10.70 -17.23 -9.49
N ASN A 40 9.98 -18.01 -10.28
CA ASN A 40 10.18 -18.13 -11.72
C ASN A 40 9.18 -17.32 -12.55
N ALA A 41 8.19 -16.69 -11.91
CA ALA A 41 7.20 -15.88 -12.59
C ALA A 41 7.84 -14.60 -13.16
N SER A 42 7.60 -14.36 -14.44
CA SER A 42 8.17 -13.20 -15.14
C SER A 42 7.19 -12.52 -16.09
N THR A 43 6.05 -13.14 -16.34
CA THR A 43 5.03 -12.60 -17.24
C THR A 43 3.70 -12.40 -16.51
N VAL A 44 2.87 -11.51 -17.02
CA VAL A 44 1.50 -11.28 -16.52
C VAL A 44 0.70 -12.59 -16.47
N ASN A 45 0.95 -13.53 -17.40
CA ASN A 45 0.25 -14.81 -17.41
C ASN A 45 0.72 -15.73 -16.26
N ASP A 46 2.00 -15.72 -15.92
CA ASP A 46 2.53 -16.48 -14.80
C ASP A 46 1.93 -15.96 -13.48
N PHE A 47 1.90 -14.65 -13.29
CA PHE A 47 1.27 -14.04 -12.11
C PHE A 47 -0.23 -14.29 -12.03
N ASN A 48 -0.97 -14.25 -13.16
CA ASN A 48 -2.39 -14.61 -13.17
C ASN A 48 -2.63 -16.08 -12.79
N ALA A 49 -1.78 -16.99 -13.26
CA ALA A 49 -1.85 -18.41 -12.88
C ALA A 49 -1.62 -18.58 -11.38
N LEU A 50 -0.60 -17.90 -10.83
CA LEU A 50 -0.30 -17.93 -9.39
C LEU A 50 -1.46 -17.39 -8.54
N ILE A 51 -2.07 -16.28 -8.93
CA ILE A 51 -3.25 -15.72 -8.24
C ILE A 51 -4.38 -16.76 -8.25
N SER A 52 -4.62 -17.40 -9.39
CA SER A 52 -5.66 -18.43 -9.51
C SER A 52 -5.36 -19.68 -8.66
N ASP A 53 -4.11 -20.14 -8.64
CA ASP A 53 -3.67 -21.28 -7.83
C ASP A 53 -3.80 -20.97 -6.34
N ALA A 54 -3.38 -19.76 -5.92
CA ALA A 54 -3.53 -19.30 -4.55
C ALA A 54 -5.01 -19.21 -4.13
N ASP A 55 -5.87 -18.65 -4.99
CA ASP A 55 -7.31 -18.58 -4.75
C ASP A 55 -7.94 -19.98 -4.62
N ALA A 56 -7.49 -20.97 -5.38
CA ALA A 56 -7.95 -22.33 -5.26
C ALA A 56 -7.63 -22.92 -3.87
N ILE A 57 -6.42 -22.70 -3.36
CA ILE A 57 -6.00 -23.14 -2.03
C ILE A 57 -6.78 -22.40 -0.93
N ILE A 58 -6.92 -21.08 -1.02
CA ILE A 58 -7.63 -20.25 -0.04
C ILE A 58 -9.09 -20.70 0.10
N ASN A 59 -9.73 -21.05 -1.01
CA ASN A 59 -11.15 -21.43 -1.05
C ASN A 59 -11.42 -22.91 -0.81
N ASP A 60 -10.41 -23.78 -0.80
CA ASP A 60 -10.61 -25.21 -0.51
C ASP A 60 -10.88 -25.41 1.00
N PRO A 61 -12.02 -26.02 1.36
CA PRO A 61 -12.35 -26.30 2.75
C PRO A 61 -11.44 -27.34 3.41
N ASN A 62 -10.70 -28.13 2.63
CA ASN A 62 -9.80 -29.16 3.13
C ASN A 62 -8.36 -28.65 3.35
N THR A 63 -8.06 -27.45 2.90
CA THR A 63 -6.74 -26.83 3.06
C THR A 63 -6.54 -26.34 4.48
N THR A 64 -5.36 -26.55 5.04
CA THR A 64 -5.01 -26.10 6.40
C THR A 64 -4.89 -24.58 6.47
N ASN A 65 -4.88 -24.04 7.69
CA ASN A 65 -4.67 -22.60 7.88
C ASN A 65 -3.28 -22.17 7.44
N GLU A 66 -2.27 -23.01 7.66
CA GLU A 66 -0.89 -22.78 7.26
C GLU A 66 -0.77 -22.62 5.74
N GLU A 67 -1.37 -23.54 4.97
CA GLU A 67 -1.40 -23.45 3.51
C GLU A 67 -2.16 -22.22 3.03
N LYS A 68 -3.28 -21.85 3.67
CA LYS A 68 -4.04 -20.64 3.36
C LYS A 68 -3.26 -19.37 3.68
N ILE A 69 -2.49 -19.36 4.76
CA ILE A 69 -1.61 -18.24 5.12
C ILE A 69 -0.57 -18.05 4.01
N GLU A 70 0.12 -19.10 3.61
CA GLU A 70 1.12 -19.06 2.54
C GLU A 70 0.51 -18.62 1.20
N ALA A 71 -0.62 -19.21 0.81
CA ALA A 71 -1.32 -18.84 -0.41
C ALA A 71 -1.73 -17.36 -0.44
N ASN A 72 -2.16 -16.79 0.69
CA ASN A 72 -2.46 -15.36 0.78
C ASN A 72 -1.23 -14.48 0.61
N TYR A 73 -0.07 -14.88 1.12
CA TYR A 73 1.18 -14.14 0.90
C TYR A 73 1.60 -14.16 -0.57
N ILE A 74 1.60 -15.35 -1.17
CA ILE A 74 1.95 -15.52 -2.59
C ILE A 74 0.96 -14.76 -3.48
N LYS A 75 -0.32 -14.77 -3.14
CA LYS A 75 -1.33 -13.96 -3.86
C LYS A 75 -0.99 -12.48 -3.82
N ALA A 76 -0.65 -11.93 -2.66
CA ALA A 76 -0.29 -10.52 -2.54
C ALA A 76 0.95 -10.18 -3.38
N GLU A 77 1.97 -11.03 -3.35
CA GLU A 77 3.17 -10.88 -4.15
C GLU A 77 2.90 -10.97 -5.65
N ALA A 78 2.13 -11.98 -6.07
CA ALA A 78 1.79 -12.16 -7.47
C ALA A 78 1.00 -10.97 -8.04
N ILE A 79 0.14 -10.34 -7.23
CA ILE A 79 -0.54 -9.10 -7.60
C ILE A 79 0.47 -7.98 -7.83
N LEU A 80 1.44 -7.79 -6.94
CA LEU A 80 2.48 -6.76 -7.15
C LEU A 80 3.33 -7.05 -8.37
N GLY A 81 3.76 -8.29 -8.57
CA GLY A 81 4.55 -8.72 -9.72
C GLY A 81 3.81 -8.49 -11.04
N LYS A 82 2.52 -8.82 -11.09
CA LYS A 82 1.67 -8.62 -12.27
C LYS A 82 1.65 -7.17 -12.77
N TYR A 83 1.72 -6.21 -11.88
CA TYR A 83 1.69 -4.77 -12.19
C TYR A 83 3.07 -4.11 -12.15
N GLU A 84 4.14 -4.91 -12.01
CA GLU A 84 5.50 -4.38 -11.85
C GLU A 84 5.55 -3.30 -10.74
N THR A 85 4.99 -3.63 -9.60
CA THR A 85 4.86 -2.75 -8.44
C THR A 85 5.51 -3.33 -7.19
N THR A 86 6.42 -4.27 -7.39
CA THR A 86 7.31 -4.68 -6.30
C THR A 86 8.12 -3.48 -5.81
N PRO A 87 8.65 -3.50 -4.60
CA PRO A 87 9.50 -2.41 -4.09
C PRO A 87 10.61 -2.04 -5.07
N LEU A 88 11.26 -3.02 -5.68
CA LEU A 88 12.33 -2.82 -6.65
C LEU A 88 11.83 -2.16 -7.95
N ASP A 89 10.66 -2.56 -8.45
CA ASP A 89 10.07 -1.99 -9.66
C ASP A 89 9.75 -0.51 -9.47
N ILE A 90 9.11 -0.16 -8.34
CA ILE A 90 8.77 1.22 -8.02
C ILE A 90 10.02 2.08 -7.93
N MET A 91 11.07 1.57 -7.28
CA MET A 91 12.36 2.27 -7.23
C MET A 91 12.96 2.49 -8.61
N THR A 92 12.96 1.44 -9.41
CA THR A 92 13.50 1.51 -10.77
C THR A 92 12.72 2.55 -11.58
N LYS A 93 11.39 2.54 -11.51
CA LYS A 93 10.54 3.54 -12.18
C LYS A 93 10.85 4.97 -11.70
N ILE A 94 11.01 5.18 -10.40
CA ILE A 94 11.38 6.50 -9.87
C ILE A 94 12.80 6.90 -10.29
N ALA A 95 13.77 5.99 -10.22
CA ALA A 95 15.16 6.26 -10.58
C ALA A 95 15.35 6.52 -12.09
N THR A 96 14.56 5.84 -12.92
CA THR A 96 14.66 5.98 -14.39
C THR A 96 13.79 7.13 -14.93
N SER A 97 12.86 7.65 -14.14
CA SER A 97 12.12 8.89 -14.49
C SER A 97 13.00 10.15 -14.40
N SER A 98 14.25 10.04 -14.84
CA SER A 98 15.44 10.82 -14.53
C SER A 98 15.45 12.28 -15.00
N ASP A 99 14.40 12.81 -15.56
CA ASP A 99 14.36 14.21 -15.98
C ASP A 99 13.65 15.15 -14.99
N GLY A 100 13.41 14.68 -13.76
CA GLY A 100 12.79 15.49 -12.71
C GLY A 100 11.33 15.89 -13.02
N GLN A 101 10.74 15.29 -14.05
CA GLN A 101 9.42 15.68 -14.57
C GLN A 101 8.26 14.80 -14.10
N GLN A 102 8.51 13.59 -13.57
CA GLN A 102 7.44 12.77 -13.02
C GLN A 102 7.47 12.81 -11.50
N ASN A 103 6.34 13.23 -10.94
CA ASN A 103 6.12 13.19 -9.52
C ASN A 103 6.08 11.73 -9.05
N PRO A 104 6.87 11.33 -8.04
CA PRO A 104 6.80 10.00 -7.44
C PRO A 104 5.38 9.58 -7.01
N ILE A 105 4.53 10.52 -6.59
CA ILE A 105 3.12 10.25 -6.28
C ILE A 105 2.39 9.73 -7.51
N ASN A 106 2.59 10.35 -8.67
CA ASN A 106 1.97 9.91 -9.90
C ASN A 106 2.47 8.53 -10.33
N ILE A 107 3.78 8.27 -10.18
CA ILE A 107 4.35 6.95 -10.47
C ILE A 107 3.67 5.89 -9.59
N ILE A 108 3.57 6.12 -8.30
CA ILE A 108 2.95 5.19 -7.36
C ILE A 108 1.46 5.03 -7.64
N SER A 109 0.72 6.14 -7.82
CA SER A 109 -0.73 6.09 -8.01
C SER A 109 -1.15 5.49 -9.35
N THR A 110 -0.27 5.50 -10.36
CA THR A 110 -0.54 4.91 -11.67
C THR A 110 0.09 3.53 -11.87
N SER A 111 0.91 3.06 -10.94
CA SER A 111 1.66 1.82 -11.08
C SER A 111 0.76 0.58 -11.03
N ALA A 112 -0.28 0.58 -10.20
CA ALA A 112 -1.27 -0.49 -10.13
C ALA A 112 -2.68 0.08 -9.95
N PRO A 113 -3.73 -0.60 -10.45
CA PRO A 113 -5.10 -0.26 -10.16
C PRO A 113 -5.39 -0.32 -8.66
N LYS A 114 -6.22 0.61 -8.17
CA LYS A 114 -6.63 0.66 -6.76
C LYS A 114 -7.18 -0.68 -6.26
N ASP A 115 -8.03 -1.32 -7.07
CA ASP A 115 -8.66 -2.60 -6.70
C ASP A 115 -7.63 -3.71 -6.51
N ALA A 116 -6.59 -3.76 -7.34
CA ALA A 116 -5.50 -4.72 -7.19
C ALA A 116 -4.71 -4.50 -5.89
N LEU A 117 -4.42 -3.24 -5.55
CA LEU A 117 -3.76 -2.90 -4.28
C LEU A 117 -4.61 -3.27 -3.07
N LEU A 118 -5.92 -3.03 -3.15
CA LEU A 118 -6.87 -3.42 -2.11
C LEU A 118 -6.95 -4.94 -1.97
N GLU A 119 -6.91 -5.68 -3.07
CA GLU A 119 -6.88 -7.14 -3.07
C GLU A 119 -5.59 -7.66 -2.42
N ALA A 120 -4.43 -7.13 -2.77
CA ALA A 120 -3.16 -7.49 -2.15
C ALA A 120 -3.14 -7.18 -0.64
N ALA A 121 -3.62 -6.00 -0.23
CA ALA A 121 -3.74 -5.64 1.18
C ALA A 121 -4.70 -6.57 1.94
N SER A 122 -5.79 -6.99 1.30
CA SER A 122 -6.77 -7.90 1.87
C SER A 122 -6.22 -9.31 2.03
N ALA A 123 -5.42 -9.79 1.09
CA ALA A 123 -4.75 -11.09 1.19
C ALA A 123 -3.79 -11.11 2.40
N LEU A 124 -2.96 -10.08 2.58
CA LEU A 124 -2.09 -9.99 3.76
C LEU A 124 -2.88 -9.98 5.08
N ALA A 125 -3.96 -9.20 5.14
CA ALA A 125 -4.81 -9.14 6.32
C ALA A 125 -5.52 -10.49 6.59
N ALA A 126 -5.87 -11.23 5.54
CA ALA A 126 -6.44 -12.58 5.67
C ALA A 126 -5.43 -13.57 6.26
N ALA A 127 -4.17 -13.54 5.80
CA ALA A 127 -3.11 -14.35 6.37
C ALA A 127 -2.91 -14.08 7.87
N GLU A 128 -2.85 -12.81 8.28
CA GLU A 128 -2.75 -12.43 9.70
C GLU A 128 -3.97 -12.90 10.51
N SER A 129 -5.18 -12.82 9.95
CA SER A 129 -6.40 -13.25 10.64
C SER A 129 -6.47 -14.77 10.86
N LEU A 130 -5.78 -15.56 10.05
CA LEU A 130 -5.61 -16.99 10.21
C LEU A 130 -4.53 -17.38 11.23
N GLY A 131 -3.87 -16.40 11.84
CA GLY A 131 -2.79 -16.59 12.81
C GLY A 131 -1.39 -16.55 12.22
N GLY A 132 -1.26 -16.16 10.94
CA GLY A 132 0.04 -15.97 10.30
C GLY A 132 0.83 -14.86 10.99
N THR A 133 2.12 -15.12 11.24
CA THR A 133 3.05 -14.12 11.74
C THR A 133 3.92 -13.64 10.60
N LEU A 134 3.80 -12.36 10.27
CA LEU A 134 4.60 -11.73 9.22
C LEU A 134 6.08 -11.70 9.64
N ASN A 135 6.96 -12.18 8.77
CA ASN A 135 8.39 -11.95 8.92
C ASN A 135 8.76 -10.50 8.55
N SER A 136 10.04 -10.15 8.63
CA SER A 136 10.55 -8.81 8.34
C SER A 136 10.16 -8.33 6.93
N ASP A 137 10.33 -9.18 5.93
CA ASP A 137 10.10 -8.83 4.53
C ASP A 137 8.62 -8.72 4.21
N GLN A 138 7.78 -9.57 4.78
CA GLN A 138 6.32 -9.49 4.67
C GLN A 138 5.77 -8.26 5.36
N ASN A 139 6.32 -7.90 6.51
CA ASN A 139 5.98 -6.65 7.18
C ASN A 139 6.36 -5.44 6.33
N LEU A 140 7.52 -5.47 5.66
CA LEU A 140 7.91 -4.43 4.72
C LEU A 140 6.93 -4.36 3.54
N MET A 141 6.58 -5.50 2.96
CA MET A 141 5.58 -5.57 1.88
C MET A 141 4.21 -5.02 2.33
N LYS A 142 3.75 -5.38 3.54
CA LYS A 142 2.54 -4.82 4.15
C LYS A 142 2.62 -3.30 4.24
N GLY A 143 3.74 -2.77 4.70
CA GLY A 143 3.99 -1.33 4.77
C GLY A 143 3.84 -0.65 3.41
N ILE A 144 4.49 -1.21 2.39
CA ILE A 144 4.49 -0.67 1.03
C ILE A 144 3.10 -0.74 0.39
N ILE A 145 2.44 -1.90 0.39
CA ILE A 145 1.11 -2.07 -0.21
C ILE A 145 0.11 -1.10 0.41
N ASN A 146 0.05 -1.03 1.73
CA ASN A 146 -0.89 -0.15 2.41
C ASN A 146 -0.58 1.35 2.15
N THR A 147 0.68 1.72 2.02
CA THR A 147 1.06 3.08 1.61
C THR A 147 0.60 3.38 0.18
N MET A 148 0.74 2.43 -0.74
CA MET A 148 0.26 2.60 -2.12
C MET A 148 -1.27 2.75 -2.16
N VAL A 149 -2.02 1.99 -1.37
CA VAL A 149 -3.47 2.17 -1.22
C VAL A 149 -3.81 3.58 -0.75
N VAL A 150 -3.11 4.08 0.26
CA VAL A 150 -3.31 5.46 0.78
C VAL A 150 -3.03 6.49 -0.29
N ILE A 151 -1.87 6.43 -0.93
CA ILE A 151 -1.46 7.40 -1.96
C ILE A 151 -2.42 7.36 -3.16
N ASN A 152 -2.76 6.17 -3.64
CA ASN A 152 -3.70 6.01 -4.75
C ASN A 152 -5.08 6.58 -4.41
N THR A 153 -5.58 6.32 -3.20
CA THR A 153 -6.86 6.84 -2.74
C THR A 153 -6.83 8.36 -2.63
N LEU A 154 -5.80 8.93 -2.01
CA LEU A 154 -5.67 10.39 -1.89
C LEU A 154 -5.53 11.06 -3.25
N ASN A 155 -4.70 10.50 -4.14
CA ASN A 155 -4.49 11.09 -5.45
C ASN A 155 -5.75 11.01 -6.32
N SER A 156 -6.46 9.88 -6.30
CA SER A 156 -7.69 9.71 -7.07
C SER A 156 -8.84 10.61 -6.58
N THR A 157 -8.84 10.96 -5.30
CA THR A 157 -9.89 11.80 -4.70
C THR A 157 -9.56 13.29 -4.78
N PHE A 158 -8.31 13.66 -4.52
CA PHE A 158 -7.91 15.06 -4.37
C PHE A 158 -7.08 15.61 -5.53
N ASN A 159 -6.72 14.77 -6.51
CA ASN A 159 -5.86 15.15 -7.63
C ASN A 159 -4.64 15.96 -7.17
N ILE A 160 -3.76 15.31 -6.41
CA ILE A 160 -2.60 15.95 -5.78
C ILE A 160 -1.54 16.22 -6.85
N ASN A 161 -1.17 17.49 -7.01
CA ASN A 161 -0.17 17.90 -8.00
C ASN A 161 1.27 17.53 -7.55
N GLU A 162 2.24 17.83 -8.43
CA GLU A 162 3.67 17.55 -8.19
C GLU A 162 4.28 18.24 -6.95
N ASN A 163 3.64 19.30 -6.46
CA ASN A 163 4.06 20.02 -5.27
C ASN A 163 3.45 19.44 -3.98
N GLY A 164 2.52 18.48 -4.09
CA GLY A 164 1.76 17.94 -2.99
C GLY A 164 0.52 18.79 -2.65
N ASP A 165 0.16 19.75 -3.49
CA ASP A 165 -1.03 20.57 -3.29
C ASP A 165 -2.26 19.90 -3.91
N VAL A 166 -3.42 20.07 -3.27
CA VAL A 166 -4.72 19.66 -3.81
C VAL A 166 -5.09 20.58 -4.97
N GLU A 167 -5.35 20.03 -6.13
CA GLU A 167 -5.83 20.82 -7.27
C GLU A 167 -7.28 21.29 -7.06
N ASN A 168 -7.60 22.50 -7.58
CA ASN A 168 -8.86 23.21 -7.33
C ASN A 168 -10.08 22.64 -8.11
N ASN A 169 -10.09 21.35 -8.43
CA ASN A 169 -11.13 20.69 -9.23
C ASN A 169 -12.23 20.04 -8.39
N ILE A 170 -12.12 20.10 -7.06
CA ILE A 170 -13.09 19.50 -6.15
C ILE A 170 -14.21 20.49 -5.94
N THR A 171 -15.42 20.09 -6.32
CA THR A 171 -16.63 20.89 -6.16
C THR A 171 -17.39 20.60 -4.87
N ASP A 172 -17.11 19.43 -4.26
CA ASP A 172 -17.72 18.96 -3.02
C ASP A 172 -16.67 18.26 -2.16
N TYR A 173 -16.06 19.00 -1.26
CA TYR A 173 -15.03 18.49 -0.35
C TYR A 173 -15.62 17.57 0.73
N SER A 174 -16.89 17.77 1.09
CA SER A 174 -17.60 16.92 2.05
C SER A 174 -17.77 15.51 1.48
N GLN A 175 -18.19 15.41 0.20
CA GLN A 175 -18.28 14.13 -0.49
C GLN A 175 -16.91 13.48 -0.69
N ALA A 176 -15.90 14.28 -1.06
CA ALA A 176 -14.53 13.79 -1.20
C ALA A 176 -14.00 13.15 0.11
N LEU A 177 -14.34 13.72 1.25
CA LEU A 177 -14.03 13.12 2.56
C LEU A 177 -14.77 11.78 2.79
N ASP A 178 -16.05 11.69 2.40
CA ASP A 178 -16.79 10.43 2.46
C ASP A 178 -16.11 9.36 1.61
N ASP A 179 -15.70 9.69 0.41
CA ASP A 179 -15.08 8.77 -0.55
C ASP A 179 -13.75 8.17 -0.06
N ILE A 180 -13.00 8.88 0.78
CA ILE A 180 -11.74 8.37 1.35
C ILE A 180 -11.91 7.63 2.68
N ILE A 181 -12.94 7.97 3.45
CA ILE A 181 -13.20 7.38 4.75
C ILE A 181 -14.11 6.15 4.62
N TYR A 182 -15.17 6.25 3.79
CA TYR A 182 -16.14 5.17 3.56
C TYR A 182 -16.38 4.96 2.07
N PRO A 183 -15.39 4.44 1.31
CA PRO A 183 -15.58 4.22 -0.12
C PRO A 183 -16.70 3.21 -0.37
N GLU A 184 -17.73 3.61 -1.10
CA GLU A 184 -18.80 2.73 -1.58
C GLU A 184 -18.32 1.84 -2.74
N PRO A 185 -18.78 0.58 -2.85
CA PRO A 185 -19.60 -0.17 -1.92
C PRO A 185 -18.75 -1.17 -1.15
N SER A 186 -18.24 -0.83 -0.01
CA SER A 186 -17.49 -1.82 0.77
C SER A 186 -18.25 -2.26 2.01
N ASN A 187 -18.55 -3.55 2.09
CA ASN A 187 -18.95 -4.21 3.32
C ASN A 187 -17.81 -4.31 4.34
N THR A 188 -16.66 -3.75 4.04
CA THR A 188 -15.51 -3.69 4.93
C THR A 188 -15.20 -2.22 5.20
N SER A 189 -15.44 -1.80 6.42
CA SER A 189 -15.15 -0.46 6.97
C SER A 189 -13.64 -0.14 7.02
N LYS A 190 -12.89 -0.52 6.00
CA LYS A 190 -11.47 -0.17 5.91
C LYS A 190 -11.36 1.23 5.33
N THR A 191 -11.06 2.15 6.20
CA THR A 191 -10.84 3.57 5.89
C THR A 191 -9.36 3.81 5.54
N ILE A 192 -9.06 4.97 4.93
CA ILE A 192 -7.69 5.42 4.72
C ILE A 192 -6.86 5.37 6.03
N LEU A 193 -7.50 5.61 7.17
CA LEU A 193 -6.87 5.53 8.49
C LEU A 193 -6.42 4.10 8.81
N THR A 194 -7.24 3.08 8.49
CA THR A 194 -6.87 1.67 8.68
C THR A 194 -5.66 1.29 7.85
N TYR A 195 -5.64 1.66 6.57
CA TYR A 195 -4.50 1.40 5.69
C TYR A 195 -3.24 2.15 6.15
N SER A 196 -3.36 3.39 6.61
CA SER A 196 -2.23 4.15 7.15
C SER A 196 -1.67 3.52 8.42
N THR A 197 -2.54 3.01 9.30
CA THR A 197 -2.13 2.29 10.51
C THR A 197 -1.42 0.99 10.14
N SER A 198 -1.98 0.20 9.23
CA SER A 198 -1.36 -1.04 8.74
C SER A 198 -0.02 -0.79 8.05
N ALA A 199 0.12 0.32 7.31
CA ALA A 199 1.39 0.72 6.71
C ALA A 199 2.45 0.99 7.79
N LEU A 200 2.10 1.79 8.80
CA LEU A 200 3.02 2.10 9.92
C LEU A 200 3.43 0.84 10.67
N GLU A 201 2.48 -0.03 11.01
CA GLU A 201 2.77 -1.30 11.67
C GLU A 201 3.70 -2.18 10.82
N GLY A 202 3.43 -2.31 9.53
CA GLY A 202 4.28 -3.05 8.61
C GLY A 202 5.72 -2.52 8.61
N PHE A 203 5.90 -1.23 8.50
CA PHE A 203 7.24 -0.63 8.54
C PHE A 203 7.93 -0.80 9.91
N GLN A 204 7.23 -0.59 11.01
CA GLN A 204 7.80 -0.76 12.35
C GLN A 204 8.23 -2.21 12.60
N ASN A 205 7.38 -3.17 12.23
CA ASN A 205 7.64 -4.59 12.45
C ASN A 205 8.67 -5.17 11.47
N SER A 206 8.89 -4.53 10.32
CA SER A 206 9.94 -4.94 9.38
C SER A 206 11.35 -4.74 9.95
N GLY A 207 11.51 -3.84 10.94
CA GLY A 207 12.82 -3.44 11.45
C GLY A 207 13.70 -2.70 10.44
N ALA A 208 13.13 -2.38 9.28
CA ALA A 208 13.86 -1.75 8.19
C ALA A 208 14.01 -0.23 8.35
N LEU A 209 13.21 0.41 9.21
CA LEU A 209 13.24 1.86 9.42
C LEU A 209 14.33 2.31 10.39
N THR A 210 15.04 3.39 10.04
CA THR A 210 15.80 4.16 11.01
C THR A 210 14.86 4.95 11.95
N ALA A 211 15.36 5.40 13.09
CA ALA A 211 14.58 6.20 14.04
C ALA A 211 13.99 7.48 13.38
N GLU A 212 14.78 8.18 12.54
CA GLU A 212 14.32 9.37 11.82
C GLU A 212 13.17 9.04 10.85
N GLN A 213 13.22 7.88 10.21
CA GLN A 213 12.20 7.41 9.30
C GLN A 213 10.91 7.02 10.04
N VAL A 214 11.01 6.40 11.21
CA VAL A 214 9.85 6.14 12.08
C VAL A 214 9.14 7.44 12.43
N ASP A 215 9.89 8.50 12.76
CA ASP A 215 9.32 9.81 13.06
C ASP A 215 8.60 10.42 11.87
N GLU A 216 9.12 10.26 10.64
CA GLU A 216 8.44 10.74 9.43
C GLU A 216 7.13 9.98 9.14
N VAL A 217 7.13 8.65 9.29
CA VAL A 217 5.91 7.84 9.15
C VAL A 217 4.88 8.23 10.23
N GLN A 218 5.32 8.52 11.45
CA GLN A 218 4.45 9.00 12.52
C GLN A 218 3.85 10.38 12.20
N ASN A 219 4.60 11.27 11.56
CA ASN A 219 4.10 12.56 11.10
C ASN A 219 2.99 12.39 10.06
N ILE A 220 3.15 11.46 9.12
CA ILE A 220 2.13 11.16 8.12
C ILE A 220 0.87 10.60 8.80
N LYS A 221 1.02 9.66 9.74
CA LYS A 221 -0.11 9.17 10.53
C LYS A 221 -0.86 10.31 11.22
N THR A 222 -0.13 11.27 11.78
CA THR A 222 -0.74 12.45 12.41
C THR A 222 -1.57 13.27 11.42
N LYS A 223 -1.10 13.47 10.19
CA LYS A 223 -1.85 14.18 9.16
C LYS A 223 -3.10 13.41 8.72
N ILE A 224 -2.99 12.08 8.58
CA ILE A 224 -4.16 11.24 8.28
C ILE A 224 -5.19 11.28 9.41
N ASN A 225 -4.76 11.30 10.67
CA ASN A 225 -5.66 11.51 11.81
C ASN A 225 -6.35 12.88 11.76
N ASN A 226 -5.67 13.91 11.25
CA ASN A 226 -6.30 15.23 11.06
C ASN A 226 -7.37 15.18 9.98
N ILE A 227 -7.19 14.40 8.91
CA ILE A 227 -8.24 14.16 7.91
C ILE A 227 -9.45 13.46 8.55
N ASP A 228 -9.22 12.43 9.36
CA ASP A 228 -10.31 11.76 10.09
C ASP A 228 -11.04 12.72 11.04
N THR A 229 -10.30 13.55 11.77
CA THR A 229 -10.87 14.57 12.64
C THR A 229 -11.73 15.56 11.86
N LEU A 230 -11.26 15.99 10.69
CA LEU A 230 -12.02 16.88 9.81
C LEU A 230 -13.29 16.18 9.32
N PHE A 231 -13.22 14.92 8.93
CA PHE A 231 -14.37 14.12 8.55
C PHE A 231 -15.42 14.05 9.67
N GLN A 232 -15.01 13.77 10.90
CA GLN A 232 -15.92 13.68 12.05
C GLN A 232 -16.65 15.00 12.32
N ASN A 233 -16.05 16.13 11.98
CA ASN A 233 -16.57 17.47 12.23
C ASN A 233 -17.17 18.16 10.99
N LYS A 234 -17.17 17.51 9.81
CA LYS A 234 -17.54 18.12 8.53
C LYS A 234 -18.95 18.70 8.52
N ASN A 235 -19.92 18.06 9.19
CA ASN A 235 -21.31 18.51 9.24
C ASN A 235 -21.50 19.85 9.99
N SER A 236 -20.49 20.29 10.75
CA SER A 236 -20.48 21.58 11.46
C SER A 236 -19.70 22.67 10.70
N LYS A 237 -19.22 22.38 9.50
CA LYS A 237 -18.34 23.23 8.70
C LYS A 237 -18.96 23.55 7.34
N THR A 238 -18.59 24.70 6.79
CA THR A 238 -18.87 25.05 5.41
C THR A 238 -17.86 24.37 4.47
N GLU A 239 -18.21 24.19 3.19
CA GLU A 239 -17.30 23.65 2.17
C GLU A 239 -15.97 24.41 2.11
N SER A 240 -16.00 25.75 2.24
CA SER A 240 -14.80 26.59 2.22
C SER A 240 -13.89 26.37 3.45
N GLU A 241 -14.47 26.06 4.60
CA GLU A 241 -13.69 25.69 5.80
C GLU A 241 -13.07 24.32 5.64
N ILE A 242 -13.81 23.35 5.10
CA ILE A 242 -13.30 21.99 4.81
C ILE A 242 -12.15 22.08 3.80
N GLU A 243 -12.34 22.82 2.70
CA GLU A 243 -11.30 23.06 1.70
C GLU A 243 -10.03 23.65 2.31
N THR A 244 -10.18 24.68 3.13
CA THR A 244 -9.06 25.38 3.76
C THR A 244 -8.28 24.43 4.70
N GLU A 245 -8.98 23.67 5.50
CA GLU A 245 -8.36 22.71 6.44
C GLU A 245 -7.66 21.56 5.69
N LEU A 246 -8.29 20.99 4.65
CA LEU A 246 -7.65 19.98 3.80
C LEU A 246 -6.37 20.51 3.15
N LYS A 247 -6.43 21.70 2.54
CA LYS A 247 -5.25 22.34 1.96
C LYS A 247 -4.13 22.54 2.98
N ASN A 248 -4.47 22.90 4.22
CA ASN A 248 -3.49 23.04 5.30
C ASN A 248 -2.90 21.70 5.74
N ILE A 249 -3.71 20.63 5.79
CA ILE A 249 -3.23 19.29 6.11
C ILE A 249 -2.27 18.80 5.01
N PHE A 250 -2.62 19.01 3.75
CA PHE A 250 -1.79 18.58 2.60
C PHE A 250 -0.55 19.45 2.40
N LYS A 251 -0.58 20.72 2.83
CA LYS A 251 0.56 21.61 2.76
C LYS A 251 1.70 21.09 3.65
N GLY A 252 2.68 20.51 3.02
CA GLY A 252 3.82 19.88 3.72
C GLY A 252 3.73 18.35 3.83
N PHE A 253 2.91 17.71 2.98
CA PHE A 253 3.09 16.30 2.62
C PHE A 253 4.31 16.09 1.73
#